data_46c0d20fe4602386e77bd732330ce460
#
_entry.id   46c0d20fe4602386e77bd732330ce460
#
_cell.length_a   1.000
_cell.length_b   1.000
_cell.length_c   1.000
_cell.angle_alpha   90.00
_cell.angle_beta   90.00
_cell.angle_gamma   90.00
#
_symmetry.space_group_name_H-M   'P 1'
#
loop_
_entity.id
_entity.type
_entity.pdbx_description
1 polymer ?
#
loop_
_entity_poly.entity_id
_entity_poly.type
_entity_poly.pdbx_seq_one_letter_code
_entity_poly.pdbx_strand_id
1 'polypeptide(L)'
;LTFSDPQMKNPRKRLSSTYFLERYRHFLVDGGIMHLKTDSNFLFTYTRLMVEKNQLPVEVCTEDLYHDTPAAIVDSPILSIQTYYESMWMARGLNIRYMRFHLPHEGQLQEPEEEIELDDYRSYHRTKRSSLKTAK
;
A
#
# COMPACT_ATOMS: atom_id res chain seq x y z
N LEU A 1 -7.44 -1.76 1.04
CA LEU A 1 -6.21 -2.08 1.79
C LEU A 1 -5.70 -0.83 2.52
N THR A 2 -5.88 -0.78 3.82
CA THR A 2 -5.54 0.40 4.62
C THR A 2 -4.50 0.02 5.67
N PHE A 3 -3.29 0.58 5.54
CA PHE A 3 -2.18 0.40 6.48
C PHE A 3 -1.83 -1.06 6.78
N SER A 4 -1.94 -1.93 5.77
CA SER A 4 -1.53 -3.33 5.91
C SER A 4 -0.02 -3.45 6.11
N ASP A 5 0.41 -4.53 6.75
CA ASP A 5 1.83 -4.80 6.97
C ASP A 5 2.52 -5.02 5.61
N PRO A 6 3.62 -4.30 5.33
CA PRO A 6 4.32 -4.44 4.04
C PRO A 6 4.97 -5.79 3.80
N GLN A 7 5.16 -6.62 4.83
CA GLN A 7 5.74 -7.97 4.70
C GLN A 7 7.00 -7.97 3.83
N MET A 8 7.98 -7.15 4.20
CA MET A 8 9.16 -6.87 3.35
C MET A 8 9.97 -8.11 3.00
N LYS A 9 9.94 -9.15 3.85
CA LYS A 9 10.68 -10.40 3.63
C LYS A 9 9.82 -11.53 3.07
N ASN A 10 8.51 -11.32 2.89
CA ASN A 10 7.60 -12.40 2.51
C ASN A 10 6.54 -11.91 1.51
N PRO A 11 6.86 -11.92 0.20
CA PRO A 11 5.99 -11.36 -0.83
C PRO A 11 4.57 -11.92 -0.82
N ARG A 12 4.40 -13.22 -0.60
CA ARG A 12 3.07 -13.85 -0.66
C ARG A 12 2.13 -13.37 0.46
N LYS A 13 2.69 -12.83 1.55
CA LYS A 13 1.88 -12.35 2.67
C LYS A 13 1.45 -10.88 2.50
N ARG A 14 1.98 -10.17 1.51
CA ARG A 14 1.54 -8.81 1.22
C ARG A 14 0.12 -8.82 0.68
N LEU A 15 -0.75 -7.99 1.25
CA LEU A 15 -2.16 -7.97 0.84
C LEU A 15 -2.36 -7.45 -0.58
N SER A 16 -1.39 -6.76 -1.17
CA SER A 16 -1.41 -6.35 -2.58
C SER A 16 -0.59 -7.25 -3.49
N SER A 17 -0.16 -8.42 -3.01
CA SER A 17 0.59 -9.38 -3.82
C SER A 17 -0.30 -10.05 -4.88
N THR A 18 0.33 -10.61 -5.91
CA THR A 18 -0.38 -11.36 -6.93
C THR A 18 -1.16 -12.53 -6.34
N TYR A 19 -0.61 -13.17 -5.29
CA TYR A 19 -1.30 -14.24 -4.57
C TYR A 19 -2.65 -13.79 -4.02
N PHE A 20 -2.69 -12.62 -3.35
CA PHE A 20 -3.94 -12.11 -2.81
C PHE A 20 -4.84 -11.50 -3.88
N LEU A 21 -4.28 -10.86 -4.91
CA LEU A 21 -5.08 -10.33 -6.02
C LEU A 21 -5.82 -11.44 -6.76
N GLU A 22 -5.21 -12.63 -6.93
CA GLU A 22 -5.91 -13.79 -7.49
C GLU A 22 -7.11 -14.21 -6.62
N ARG A 23 -6.96 -14.11 -5.29
CA ARG A 23 -8.07 -14.37 -4.37
C ARG A 23 -9.16 -13.33 -4.49
N TYR A 24 -8.80 -12.05 -4.61
CA TYR A 24 -9.78 -10.97 -4.75
C TYR A 24 -10.59 -11.09 -6.03
N ARG A 25 -10.03 -11.65 -7.09
CA ARG A 25 -10.75 -11.92 -8.34
C ARG A 25 -11.99 -12.78 -8.15
N HIS A 26 -12.03 -13.61 -7.11
CA HIS A 26 -13.20 -14.45 -6.80
C HIS A 26 -14.36 -13.66 -6.18
N PHE A 27 -14.10 -12.48 -5.65
CA PHE A 27 -15.10 -11.67 -4.94
C PHE A 27 -15.44 -10.39 -5.66
N LEU A 28 -14.46 -9.77 -6.32
CA LEU A 28 -14.66 -8.52 -7.05
C LEU A 28 -15.24 -8.80 -8.44
N VAL A 29 -16.07 -7.85 -8.90
CA VAL A 29 -16.50 -7.86 -10.31
C VAL A 29 -15.29 -7.65 -11.21
N ASP A 30 -15.41 -8.05 -12.48
CA ASP A 30 -14.34 -7.84 -13.46
C ASP A 30 -14.07 -6.33 -13.60
N GLY A 31 -12.81 -5.96 -13.46
CA GLY A 31 -12.42 -4.55 -13.48
C GLY A 31 -12.76 -3.79 -12.22
N GLY A 32 -13.08 -4.49 -11.12
CA GLY A 32 -13.38 -3.87 -9.83
C GLY A 32 -12.25 -3.02 -9.32
N ILE A 33 -12.57 -2.08 -8.43
CA ILE A 33 -11.63 -1.06 -7.95
C ILE A 33 -10.92 -1.55 -6.69
N MET A 34 -9.58 -1.44 -6.70
CA MET A 34 -8.73 -1.68 -5.54
C MET A 34 -8.18 -0.36 -5.03
N HIS A 35 -8.24 -0.16 -3.71
CA HIS A 35 -7.66 0.99 -3.04
C HIS A 35 -6.51 0.54 -2.14
N LEU A 36 -5.39 1.25 -2.21
CA LEU A 36 -4.28 1.09 -1.26
C LEU A 36 -4.00 2.42 -0.60
N LYS A 37 -4.05 2.44 0.72
CA LYS A 37 -3.69 3.61 1.53
C LYS A 37 -2.65 3.15 2.55
N THR A 38 -1.44 3.72 2.50
CA THR A 38 -0.32 3.24 3.32
C THR A 38 0.69 4.35 3.62
N ASP A 39 1.33 4.24 4.77
CA ASP A 39 2.51 5.03 5.13
C ASP A 39 3.81 4.40 4.60
N SER A 40 3.77 3.14 4.19
CA SER A 40 4.93 2.38 3.77
C SER A 40 5.34 2.71 2.34
N ASN A 41 6.52 3.29 2.17
CA ASN A 41 7.10 3.51 0.84
C ASN A 41 7.39 2.18 0.15
N PHE A 42 7.82 1.17 0.89
CA PHE A 42 8.09 -0.17 0.36
C PHE A 42 6.83 -0.77 -0.26
N LEU A 43 5.73 -0.81 0.50
CA LEU A 43 4.48 -1.40 0.02
C LEU A 43 3.90 -0.63 -1.16
N PHE A 44 3.96 0.70 -1.11
CA PHE A 44 3.49 1.56 -2.20
C PHE A 44 4.30 1.32 -3.48
N THR A 45 5.64 1.30 -3.37
CA THR A 45 6.53 1.05 -4.52
C THR A 45 6.32 -0.33 -5.09
N TYR A 46 6.22 -1.35 -4.22
CA TYR A 46 5.93 -2.72 -4.64
C TYR A 46 4.63 -2.79 -5.44
N THR A 47 3.56 -2.20 -4.91
CA THR A 47 2.24 -2.24 -5.55
C THR A 47 2.27 -1.50 -6.89
N ARG A 48 2.96 -0.36 -6.95
CA ARG A 48 3.12 0.39 -8.20
C ARG A 48 3.85 -0.44 -9.27
N LEU A 49 4.95 -1.07 -8.90
CA LEU A 49 5.71 -1.91 -9.82
C LEU A 49 4.89 -3.13 -10.27
N MET A 50 4.15 -3.73 -9.38
CA MET A 50 3.27 -4.86 -9.69
C MET A 50 2.15 -4.44 -10.66
N VAL A 51 1.52 -3.31 -10.41
CA VAL A 51 0.47 -2.76 -11.27
C VAL A 51 1.02 -2.42 -12.66
N GLU A 52 2.19 -1.81 -12.73
CA GLU A 52 2.84 -1.48 -14.00
C GLU A 52 3.21 -2.74 -14.78
N LYS A 53 3.81 -3.73 -14.13
CA LYS A 53 4.22 -4.98 -14.76
C LYS A 53 3.04 -5.73 -15.37
N ASN A 54 1.91 -5.74 -14.68
CA ASN A 54 0.70 -6.44 -15.13
C ASN A 54 -0.23 -5.54 -15.95
N GLN A 55 0.18 -4.30 -16.23
CA GLN A 55 -0.58 -3.33 -17.03
C GLN A 55 -2.00 -3.12 -16.51
N LEU A 56 -2.16 -3.11 -15.18
CA LEU A 56 -3.45 -2.86 -14.56
C LEU A 56 -3.79 -1.36 -14.65
N PRO A 57 -5.05 -1.02 -14.99
CA PRO A 57 -5.43 0.40 -15.10
C PRO A 57 -5.33 1.12 -13.77
N VAL A 58 -4.64 2.26 -13.74
CA VAL A 58 -4.47 3.10 -12.54
C VAL A 58 -5.25 4.39 -12.73
N GLU A 59 -6.15 4.70 -11.78
CA GLU A 59 -6.89 5.96 -11.78
C GLU A 59 -6.18 7.05 -10.98
N VAL A 60 -5.60 6.66 -9.82
CA VAL A 60 -4.96 7.59 -8.89
C VAL A 60 -3.70 6.96 -8.35
N CYS A 61 -2.62 7.74 -8.29
CA CYS A 61 -1.36 7.31 -7.68
C CYS A 61 -0.67 8.55 -7.11
N THR A 62 -0.62 8.68 -5.78
CA THR A 62 0.03 9.80 -5.12
C THR A 62 0.88 9.34 -3.94
N GLU A 63 2.02 9.96 -3.78
CA GLU A 63 2.92 9.73 -2.64
C GLU A 63 2.57 10.59 -1.43
N ASP A 64 1.67 11.56 -1.60
CA ASP A 64 1.29 12.49 -0.54
C ASP A 64 -0.19 12.85 -0.67
N LEU A 65 -1.05 11.99 -0.13
CA LEU A 65 -2.50 12.08 -0.30
C LEU A 65 -3.09 13.40 0.15
N TYR A 66 -2.65 13.93 1.30
CA TYR A 66 -3.30 15.09 1.93
C TYR A 66 -2.73 16.42 1.49
N HIS A 67 -1.46 16.47 1.06
CA HIS A 67 -0.80 17.69 0.62
C HIS A 67 -0.83 17.86 -0.90
N ASP A 68 -0.86 16.73 -1.63
CA ASP A 68 -0.92 16.70 -3.09
C ASP A 68 -2.13 15.86 -3.50
N THR A 69 -3.33 16.35 -3.17
CA THR A 69 -4.58 15.61 -3.40
C THR A 69 -4.93 15.63 -4.89
N PRO A 70 -5.02 14.45 -5.55
CA PRO A 70 -5.43 14.41 -6.96
C PRO A 70 -6.83 14.94 -7.16
N ALA A 71 -7.06 15.63 -8.26
CA ALA A 71 -8.37 16.23 -8.58
C ALA A 71 -9.50 15.19 -8.61
N ALA A 72 -9.18 13.96 -9.00
CA ALA A 72 -10.16 12.88 -9.09
C ALA A 72 -10.79 12.50 -7.75
N ILE A 73 -10.13 12.81 -6.62
CA ILE A 73 -10.58 12.40 -5.29
C ILE A 73 -10.74 13.57 -4.31
N VAL A 74 -10.64 14.82 -4.77
CA VAL A 74 -10.71 16.00 -3.89
C VAL A 74 -12.00 16.03 -3.06
N ASP A 75 -13.11 15.52 -3.59
CA ASP A 75 -14.39 15.45 -2.90
C ASP A 75 -14.71 14.04 -2.38
N SER A 76 -13.74 13.13 -2.41
CA SER A 76 -13.97 11.75 -2.01
C SER A 76 -14.02 11.58 -0.50
N PRO A 77 -14.92 10.71 0.02
CA PRO A 77 -14.95 10.37 1.45
C PRO A 77 -13.64 9.83 2.00
N ILE A 78 -12.76 9.32 1.13
CA ILE A 78 -11.48 8.76 1.58
C ILE A 78 -10.59 9.78 2.30
N LEU A 79 -10.78 11.08 2.00
CA LEU A 79 -10.03 12.15 2.66
C LEU A 79 -10.53 12.42 4.07
N SER A 80 -11.80 12.11 4.36
CA SER A 80 -12.39 12.34 5.68
C SER A 80 -12.23 11.13 6.60
N ILE A 81 -11.90 9.96 6.06
CA ILE A 81 -11.70 8.74 6.84
C ILE A 81 -10.23 8.66 7.23
N GLN A 82 -9.96 8.99 8.49
CA GLN A 82 -8.60 8.98 9.02
C GLN A 82 -8.54 8.08 10.25
N THR A 83 -7.74 7.02 10.21
CA THR A 83 -7.56 6.11 11.34
C THR A 83 -6.65 6.72 12.39
N TYR A 84 -6.72 6.20 13.63
CA TYR A 84 -5.78 6.60 14.68
C TYR A 84 -4.33 6.37 14.23
N TYR A 85 -4.07 5.25 13.56
CA TYR A 85 -2.75 4.90 13.06
C TYR A 85 -2.24 5.94 12.06
N GLU A 86 -3.11 6.36 11.15
CA GLU A 86 -2.80 7.38 10.15
C GLU A 86 -2.47 8.72 10.80
N SER A 87 -3.28 9.15 11.76
CA SER A 87 -3.04 10.39 12.51
C SER A 87 -1.69 10.37 13.20
N MET A 88 -1.31 9.24 13.77
CA MET A 88 -0.03 9.07 14.45
C MET A 88 1.15 9.25 13.50
N TRP A 89 1.08 8.66 12.30
CA TRP A 89 2.15 8.79 11.30
C TRP A 89 2.23 10.20 10.72
N MET A 90 1.10 10.84 10.47
CA MET A 90 1.05 12.21 10.00
C MET A 90 1.66 13.19 11.02
N ALA A 91 1.39 12.98 12.29
CA ALA A 91 1.97 13.80 13.36
C ALA A 91 3.49 13.67 13.43
N ARG A 92 4.06 12.59 12.90
CA ARG A 92 5.50 12.36 12.83
C ARG A 92 6.11 12.85 11.51
N GLY A 93 5.33 13.51 10.66
CA GLY A 93 5.81 14.06 9.41
C GLY A 93 5.92 13.06 8.26
N LEU A 94 5.34 11.87 8.40
CA LEU A 94 5.34 10.87 7.34
C LEU A 94 4.18 11.11 6.39
N ASN A 95 4.45 10.96 5.09
CA ASN A 95 3.43 11.11 4.06
C ASN A 95 2.56 9.87 3.98
N ILE A 96 1.28 10.07 3.69
CA ILE A 96 0.35 8.97 3.43
C ILE A 96 0.23 8.81 1.92
N ARG A 97 0.50 7.61 1.44
CA ARG A 97 0.48 7.26 0.02
C ARG A 97 -0.85 6.60 -0.33
N TYR A 98 -1.33 6.87 -1.52
CA TYR A 98 -2.62 6.35 -1.97
C TYR A 98 -2.56 5.93 -3.43
N MET A 99 -3.17 4.77 -3.73
CA MET A 99 -3.29 4.28 -5.09
C MET A 99 -4.69 3.69 -5.30
N ARG A 100 -5.29 3.98 -6.45
CA ARG A 100 -6.53 3.37 -6.90
C ARG A 100 -6.31 2.75 -8.26
N PHE A 101 -6.55 1.46 -8.37
CA PHE A 101 -6.38 0.75 -9.63
C PHE A 101 -7.50 -0.27 -9.84
N HIS A 102 -7.61 -0.76 -11.07
CA HIS A 102 -8.63 -1.75 -11.43
C HIS A 102 -8.01 -3.14 -11.51
N LEU A 103 -8.78 -4.15 -11.07
CA LEU A 103 -8.35 -5.54 -11.10
C LEU A 103 -9.23 -6.32 -12.09
N PRO A 104 -8.81 -6.47 -13.36
CA PRO A 104 -9.54 -7.32 -14.31
C PRO A 104 -9.38 -8.79 -13.97
N HIS A 105 -10.34 -9.61 -14.37
CA HIS A 105 -10.30 -11.06 -14.15
C HIS A 105 -9.39 -11.77 -15.13
N GLU A 106 -9.06 -11.15 -16.25
CA GLU A 106 -8.23 -11.75 -17.29
C GLU A 106 -6.75 -11.50 -17.04
N GLY A 107 -5.92 -12.35 -17.60
CA GLY A 107 -4.47 -12.24 -17.57
C GLY A 107 -3.84 -12.92 -16.37
N GLN A 108 -2.63 -13.41 -16.58
CA GLN A 108 -1.82 -14.02 -15.52
C GLN A 108 -1.05 -12.92 -14.79
N LEU A 109 -1.23 -12.83 -13.48
CA LEU A 109 -0.53 -11.84 -12.67
C LEU A 109 0.90 -12.30 -12.39
N GLN A 110 1.85 -11.39 -12.54
CA GLN A 110 3.27 -11.61 -12.32
C GLN A 110 3.82 -10.68 -11.26
N GLU A 111 4.68 -11.22 -10.37
CA GLU A 111 5.35 -10.43 -9.36
C GLU A 111 6.44 -9.53 -10.00
N PRO A 112 6.64 -8.30 -9.47
CA PRO A 112 7.77 -7.49 -9.90
C PRO A 112 9.09 -8.11 -9.45
N GLU A 113 10.13 -7.95 -10.28
CA GLU A 113 11.45 -8.50 -10.00
C GLU A 113 12.42 -7.45 -9.47
N GLU A 114 12.03 -6.19 -9.49
CA GLU A 114 12.88 -5.07 -9.07
C GLU A 114 13.15 -5.11 -7.57
N GLU A 115 14.36 -4.76 -7.20
CA GLU A 115 14.75 -4.59 -5.80
C GLU A 115 14.13 -3.31 -5.26
N ILE A 116 13.55 -3.36 -4.05
CA ILE A 116 12.83 -2.26 -3.44
C ILE A 116 13.50 -1.89 -2.12
N GLU A 117 13.73 -0.59 -1.92
CA GLU A 117 14.30 -0.08 -0.68
C GLU A 117 13.38 -0.34 0.51
N LEU A 118 13.94 -0.85 1.60
CA LEU A 118 13.20 -1.18 2.82
C LEU A 118 12.83 0.09 3.60
N ASP A 119 11.74 0.02 4.36
CA ASP A 119 11.28 1.11 5.20
C ASP A 119 12.14 1.23 6.47
N ASP A 120 13.06 2.19 6.53
CA ASP A 120 13.98 2.35 7.65
C ASP A 120 13.27 2.63 8.98
N TYR A 121 12.25 3.50 8.97
CA TYR A 121 11.54 3.88 10.19
C TYR A 121 10.82 2.69 10.84
N ARG A 122 10.37 1.71 10.05
CA ARG A 122 9.73 0.50 10.57
C ARG A 122 10.76 -0.40 11.25
N SER A 123 11.93 -0.53 10.66
CA SER A 123 13.05 -1.27 11.25
C SER A 123 13.51 -0.64 12.55
N TYR A 124 13.63 0.68 12.59
CA TYR A 124 14.00 1.42 13.81
C TYR A 124 13.01 1.16 14.94
N HIS A 125 11.71 1.23 14.67
CA HIS A 125 10.67 0.98 15.68
C HIS A 125 10.73 -0.44 16.22
N ARG A 126 10.94 -1.40 15.35
CA ARG A 126 11.05 -2.80 15.75
C ARG A 126 12.24 -3.03 16.66
N THR A 127 13.38 -2.48 16.33
CA THR A 127 14.59 -2.53 17.14
C THR A 127 14.37 -1.88 18.51
N LYS A 128 13.76 -0.70 18.54
CA LYS A 128 13.46 0.02 19.79
C LYS A 128 12.54 -0.78 20.70
N ARG A 129 11.50 -1.43 20.15
CA ARG A 129 10.60 -2.29 20.94
C ARG A 129 11.35 -3.48 21.53
N SER A 130 12.21 -4.11 20.74
CA SER A 130 13.01 -5.25 21.21
C SER A 130 13.94 -4.83 22.34
N SER A 131 14.60 -3.69 22.22
CA SER A 131 15.48 -3.15 23.26
C SER A 131 14.71 -2.87 24.54
N LEU A 132 13.51 -2.31 24.47
CA LEU A 132 12.67 -2.05 25.62
C LEU A 132 12.23 -3.35 26.31
N LYS A 133 11.92 -4.38 25.56
CA LYS A 133 11.56 -5.70 26.09
C LYS A 133 12.75 -6.39 26.79
N THR A 134 13.94 -6.25 26.24
CA THR A 134 15.14 -6.87 26.83
C THR A 134 15.66 -6.13 28.04
N ALA A 135 15.31 -4.85 28.21
CA ALA A 135 15.70 -4.04 29.37
C ALA A 135 14.91 -4.41 30.64
N LYS A 136 13.92 -5.25 30.52
CA LYS A 136 13.16 -5.77 31.65
C LYS A 136 13.76 -7.05 32.18
#